data_90431ea2c446247458cc485132f2d0f6
#
_entry.id   90431ea2c446247458cc485132f2d0f6
#
_cell.length_a   1.000
_cell.length_b   1.000
_cell.length_c   1.000
_cell.angle_alpha   90.00
_cell.angle_beta   90.00
_cell.angle_gamma   90.00
#
_symmetry.space_group_name_H-M   'P 1'
#
loop_
_entity.id
_entity.type
_entity.pdbx_description
1 polymer ?
#
loop_
_entity_poly.entity_id
_entity_poly.type
_entity_poly.pdbx_seq_one_letter_code
_entity_poly.pdbx_strand_id
1 'polypeptide(L)'
;MSEMMSETMPDLGLKVKQIKKKKEEFKQALREAKKKRAAKTEYEGINITRMINKIGSGERTVEEEFYVLKQYQKPNAQLRDYYWYDEKGNRVTNAAPKDREQSEILILHGPYKRFSNGNLTDEGFYYLGAKNGRWEKYDNNFMLVDKAKWYRGFPAESRIAYYDSAHMKVKEVIPIEFGKIKGTYLAYHENGRLAEEGKYDNGIKVGRWTEYYPNTVRQFRKKLTQYPHDRWEEGVESYVISEWDEKGKMTYERPKEKTITEEESDN
;
A
#
# COMPACT_ATOMS: atom_id res chain seq x y z
N MET A 1 -11.55 80.68 7.77
CA MET A 1 -11.47 79.67 6.67
C MET A 1 -10.91 78.43 7.25
N SER A 2 -11.79 77.48 7.52
CA SER A 2 -11.39 76.15 7.97
C SER A 2 -12.24 75.14 7.17
N GLU A 3 -11.66 74.57 6.15
CA GLU A 3 -12.26 73.47 5.41
C GLU A 3 -12.05 72.20 6.21
N MET A 4 -13.14 71.71 6.81
CA MET A 4 -13.16 70.33 7.35
C MET A 4 -13.32 69.35 6.20
N MET A 5 -12.28 68.59 5.90
CA MET A 5 -12.36 67.37 5.08
C MET A 5 -13.23 66.37 5.82
N SER A 6 -14.39 66.04 5.27
CA SER A 6 -15.16 64.87 5.70
C SER A 6 -14.54 63.61 5.13
N GLU A 7 -13.78 62.90 5.94
CA GLU A 7 -13.37 61.53 5.62
C GLU A 7 -14.63 60.65 5.61
N THR A 8 -15.06 60.23 4.43
CA THR A 8 -16.08 59.22 4.25
C THR A 8 -15.55 57.88 4.72
N MET A 9 -16.03 57.42 5.86
CA MET A 9 -15.74 56.04 6.31
C MET A 9 -16.15 55.01 5.25
N PRO A 10 -15.30 54.06 4.88
CA PRO A 10 -15.65 53.03 3.90
C PRO A 10 -16.79 52.17 4.46
N ASP A 11 -17.83 51.97 3.64
CA ASP A 11 -19.04 51.22 3.97
C ASP A 11 -18.72 49.75 4.33
N LEU A 12 -18.52 49.51 5.62
CA LEU A 12 -18.26 48.20 6.21
C LEU A 12 -19.41 47.19 5.95
N GLY A 13 -20.64 47.69 5.71
CA GLY A 13 -21.80 46.86 5.42
C GLY A 13 -21.74 46.14 4.07
N LEU A 14 -21.21 46.79 3.04
CA LEU A 14 -21.02 46.20 1.71
C LEU A 14 -19.92 45.12 1.72
N LYS A 15 -18.82 45.36 2.43
CA LYS A 15 -17.75 44.37 2.58
C LYS A 15 -18.22 43.10 3.32
N VAL A 16 -19.03 43.26 4.38
CA VAL A 16 -19.59 42.12 5.14
C VAL A 16 -20.58 41.32 4.29
N LYS A 17 -21.41 41.96 3.47
CA LYS A 17 -22.33 41.29 2.53
C LYS A 17 -21.56 40.50 1.47
N GLN A 18 -20.50 41.08 0.91
CA GLN A 18 -19.65 40.39 -0.08
C GLN A 18 -18.91 39.15 0.52
N ILE A 19 -18.42 39.26 1.76
CA ILE A 19 -17.78 38.14 2.46
C ILE A 19 -18.79 37.03 2.75
N LYS A 20 -20.01 37.38 3.18
CA LYS A 20 -21.08 36.38 3.39
C LYS A 20 -21.45 35.69 2.08
N LYS A 21 -21.60 36.42 0.98
CA LYS A 21 -21.91 35.86 -0.34
C LYS A 21 -20.82 34.91 -0.84
N LYS A 22 -19.54 35.28 -0.75
CA LYS A 22 -18.41 34.42 -1.09
C LYS A 22 -18.35 33.15 -0.22
N LYS A 23 -18.69 33.25 1.07
CA LYS A 23 -18.73 32.11 2.00
C LYS A 23 -19.86 31.14 1.67
N GLU A 24 -21.00 31.65 1.21
CA GLU A 24 -22.11 30.80 0.74
C GLU A 24 -21.81 30.14 -0.60
N GLU A 25 -21.24 30.90 -1.56
CA GLU A 25 -20.77 30.34 -2.84
C GLU A 25 -19.73 29.23 -2.64
N PHE A 26 -18.78 29.43 -1.72
CA PHE A 26 -17.80 28.41 -1.36
C PHE A 26 -18.43 27.18 -0.71
N LYS A 27 -19.40 27.36 0.20
CA LYS A 27 -20.16 26.26 0.80
C LYS A 27 -20.99 25.52 -0.25
N GLN A 28 -21.56 26.22 -1.21
CA GLN A 28 -22.33 25.62 -2.29
C GLN A 28 -21.45 24.84 -3.25
N ALA A 29 -20.30 25.40 -3.64
CA ALA A 29 -19.29 24.70 -4.43
C ALA A 29 -18.75 23.44 -3.72
N LEU A 30 -18.52 23.49 -2.40
CA LEU A 30 -18.16 22.32 -1.58
C LEU A 30 -19.27 21.27 -1.54
N ARG A 31 -20.54 21.67 -1.45
CA ARG A 31 -21.69 20.75 -1.50
C ARG A 31 -21.84 20.11 -2.86
N GLU A 32 -21.66 20.86 -3.95
CA GLU A 32 -21.69 20.34 -5.32
C GLU A 32 -20.52 19.41 -5.60
N ALA A 33 -19.31 19.75 -5.14
CA ALA A 33 -18.14 18.90 -5.22
C ALA A 33 -18.34 17.60 -4.41
N LYS A 34 -18.97 17.67 -3.22
CA LYS A 34 -19.37 16.48 -2.44
C LYS A 34 -20.42 15.65 -3.16
N LYS A 35 -21.44 16.26 -3.79
CA LYS A 35 -22.45 15.54 -4.60
C LYS A 35 -21.82 14.87 -5.83
N LYS A 36 -20.92 15.56 -6.56
CA LYS A 36 -20.18 14.96 -7.69
C LYS A 36 -19.28 13.79 -7.26
N ARG A 37 -18.70 13.85 -6.05
CA ARG A 37 -17.93 12.72 -5.47
C ARG A 37 -18.81 11.56 -5.04
N ALA A 38 -20.02 11.81 -4.54
CA ALA A 38 -20.98 10.79 -4.12
C ALA A 38 -21.59 9.99 -5.31
N ALA A 39 -21.55 10.55 -6.52
CA ALA A 39 -22.13 9.96 -7.72
C ALA A 39 -21.13 9.12 -8.55
N LYS A 40 -19.90 8.90 -8.06
CA LYS A 40 -18.93 8.09 -8.80
C LYS A 40 -19.29 6.61 -8.63
N THR A 41 -20.06 6.08 -9.57
CA THR A 41 -20.51 4.68 -9.59
C THR A 41 -19.61 3.79 -10.42
N GLU A 42 -18.56 4.33 -11.04
CA GLU A 42 -17.64 3.64 -11.93
C GLU A 42 -16.21 4.16 -11.74
N TYR A 43 -15.24 3.27 -11.80
CA TYR A 43 -13.81 3.57 -11.81
C TYR A 43 -13.11 2.67 -12.82
N GLU A 44 -12.32 3.25 -13.74
CA GLU A 44 -11.62 2.54 -14.83
C GLU A 44 -12.51 1.54 -15.59
N GLY A 45 -13.76 1.92 -15.91
CA GLY A 45 -14.70 1.09 -16.65
C GLY A 45 -15.44 0.03 -15.83
N ILE A 46 -15.22 -0.02 -14.51
CA ILE A 46 -15.82 -1.03 -13.63
C ILE A 46 -16.77 -0.36 -12.63
N ASN A 47 -17.97 -0.93 -12.51
CA ASN A 47 -18.98 -0.44 -11.56
C ASN A 47 -18.59 -0.71 -10.12
N ILE A 48 -18.70 0.32 -9.28
CA ILE A 48 -18.30 0.31 -7.87
C ILE A 48 -19.42 0.78 -6.95
N THR A 49 -19.32 0.40 -5.69
CA THR A 49 -20.18 0.87 -4.60
C THR A 49 -19.31 1.52 -3.52
N ARG A 50 -19.70 2.72 -3.07
CA ARG A 50 -19.01 3.40 -1.96
C ARG A 50 -19.40 2.77 -0.63
N MET A 51 -18.41 2.57 0.22
CA MET A 51 -18.56 2.10 1.59
C MET A 51 -17.81 3.00 2.57
N ILE A 52 -18.27 3.02 3.79
CA ILE A 52 -17.63 3.71 4.92
C ILE A 52 -17.61 2.74 6.08
N ASN A 53 -16.42 2.50 6.59
CA ASN A 53 -16.20 1.68 7.77
C ASN A 53 -15.73 2.55 8.94
N LYS A 54 -16.30 2.33 10.13
CA LYS A 54 -15.87 3.01 11.36
C LYS A 54 -15.50 1.97 12.41
N ILE A 55 -14.28 2.10 12.92
CA ILE A 55 -13.71 1.20 13.91
C ILE A 55 -13.30 2.02 15.13
N GLY A 56 -13.64 1.52 16.32
CA GLY A 56 -13.31 2.20 17.58
C GLY A 56 -14.32 3.27 17.98
N SER A 57 -14.03 3.99 19.05
CA SER A 57 -14.87 5.05 19.61
C SER A 57 -14.02 6.15 20.26
N GLY A 58 -14.58 7.37 20.36
CA GLY A 58 -13.91 8.52 20.95
C GLY A 58 -12.63 8.91 20.19
N GLU A 59 -11.56 9.18 20.94
CA GLU A 59 -10.26 9.60 20.40
C GLU A 59 -9.47 8.50 19.67
N ARG A 60 -9.99 7.28 19.59
CA ARG A 60 -9.37 6.17 18.86
C ARG A 60 -10.22 5.71 17.68
N THR A 61 -11.04 6.64 17.13
CA THR A 61 -11.88 6.33 15.98
C THR A 61 -11.05 6.32 14.70
N VAL A 62 -11.12 5.21 13.97
CA VAL A 62 -10.61 5.10 12.60
C VAL A 62 -11.80 5.03 11.65
N GLU A 63 -11.82 5.89 10.64
CA GLU A 63 -12.81 5.87 9.58
C GLU A 63 -12.11 5.56 8.26
N GLU A 64 -12.63 4.59 7.52
CA GLU A 64 -12.15 4.22 6.20
C GLU A 64 -13.24 4.48 5.17
N GLU A 65 -12.97 5.31 4.18
CA GLU A 65 -13.82 5.53 3.01
C GLU A 65 -13.20 4.80 1.82
N PHE A 66 -13.94 3.88 1.24
CA PHE A 66 -13.45 3.05 0.14
C PHE A 66 -14.57 2.65 -0.81
N TYR A 67 -14.18 2.05 -1.92
CA TYR A 67 -15.10 1.54 -2.92
C TYR A 67 -14.81 0.07 -3.17
N VAL A 68 -15.87 -0.69 -3.42
CA VAL A 68 -15.81 -2.13 -3.71
C VAL A 68 -16.48 -2.42 -5.06
N LEU A 69 -16.11 -3.52 -5.66
CA LEU A 69 -16.73 -4.02 -6.90
C LEU A 69 -18.20 -4.34 -6.66
N LYS A 70 -19.09 -3.92 -7.58
CA LYS A 70 -20.50 -4.38 -7.58
C LYS A 70 -20.67 -5.84 -7.96
N GLN A 71 -19.80 -6.32 -8.85
CA GLN A 71 -19.74 -7.72 -9.27
C GLN A 71 -18.35 -8.26 -9.01
N TYR A 72 -18.26 -9.44 -8.44
CA TYR A 72 -16.98 -10.08 -8.15
C TYR A 72 -16.16 -10.25 -9.44
N GLN A 73 -14.93 -9.80 -9.39
CA GLN A 73 -13.90 -10.07 -10.41
C GLN A 73 -12.67 -10.62 -9.69
N LYS A 74 -12.12 -11.70 -10.22
CA LYS A 74 -10.95 -12.34 -9.60
C LYS A 74 -9.74 -11.40 -9.66
N PRO A 75 -9.07 -11.14 -8.53
CA PRO A 75 -7.81 -10.43 -8.50
C PRO A 75 -6.74 -11.15 -9.32
N ASN A 76 -5.69 -10.42 -9.71
CA ASN A 76 -4.55 -11.02 -10.39
C ASN A 76 -3.89 -12.07 -9.49
N ALA A 77 -3.80 -13.31 -9.96
CA ALA A 77 -3.23 -14.44 -9.22
C ALA A 77 -1.73 -14.29 -8.89
N GLN A 78 -1.05 -13.37 -9.57
CA GLN A 78 0.38 -13.06 -9.34
C GLN A 78 0.58 -12.05 -8.20
N LEU A 79 -0.48 -11.43 -7.70
CA LEU A 79 -0.36 -10.52 -6.58
C LEU A 79 -0.17 -11.32 -5.29
N ARG A 80 0.84 -10.95 -4.54
CA ARG A 80 1.04 -11.47 -3.19
C ARG A 80 -0.12 -11.08 -2.27
N ASP A 81 -0.54 -9.82 -2.35
CA ASP A 81 -1.54 -9.23 -1.51
C ASP A 81 -2.60 -8.54 -2.36
N TYR A 82 -3.86 -8.88 -2.15
CA TYR A 82 -4.99 -8.11 -2.64
C TYR A 82 -5.89 -7.71 -1.48
N TYR A 83 -6.46 -6.52 -1.54
CA TYR A 83 -7.26 -5.94 -0.48
C TYR A 83 -8.75 -6.12 -0.74
N TRP A 84 -9.45 -6.53 0.28
CA TRP A 84 -10.89 -6.73 0.27
C TRP A 84 -11.48 -6.33 1.62
N TYR A 85 -12.78 -6.05 1.64
CA TYR A 85 -13.49 -5.72 2.86
C TYR A 85 -14.17 -6.97 3.40
N ASP A 86 -13.87 -7.30 4.64
CA ASP A 86 -14.51 -8.36 5.42
C ASP A 86 -15.65 -7.76 6.23
N GLU A 87 -16.90 -7.93 5.76
CA GLU A 87 -18.08 -7.42 6.47
C GLU A 87 -18.24 -8.04 7.86
N LYS A 88 -17.96 -9.35 7.99
CA LYS A 88 -18.07 -10.06 9.29
C LYS A 88 -17.01 -9.58 10.29
N GLY A 89 -15.80 -9.31 9.81
CA GLY A 89 -14.71 -8.76 10.61
C GLY A 89 -14.71 -7.24 10.72
N ASN A 90 -15.61 -6.56 9.99
CA ASN A 90 -15.71 -5.09 9.90
C ASN A 90 -14.37 -4.41 9.64
N ARG A 91 -13.62 -4.88 8.65
CA ARG A 91 -12.28 -4.38 8.37
C ARG A 91 -11.86 -4.56 6.92
N VAL A 92 -11.06 -3.63 6.41
CA VAL A 92 -10.28 -3.81 5.20
C VAL A 92 -9.06 -4.68 5.50
N THR A 93 -8.84 -5.73 4.73
CA THR A 93 -7.76 -6.70 4.97
C THR A 93 -7.16 -7.19 3.66
N ASN A 94 -5.91 -7.66 3.72
CA ASN A 94 -5.23 -8.40 2.65
C ASN A 94 -4.98 -9.87 3.01
N ALA A 95 -5.51 -10.32 4.14
CA ALA A 95 -5.42 -11.73 4.53
C ALA A 95 -6.19 -12.60 3.54
N ALA A 96 -5.69 -13.82 3.27
CA ALA A 96 -6.40 -14.76 2.41
C ALA A 96 -7.80 -15.04 2.98
N PRO A 97 -8.86 -14.96 2.16
CA PRO A 97 -10.23 -15.25 2.61
C PRO A 97 -10.38 -16.75 2.84
N LYS A 98 -10.19 -17.16 4.10
CA LYS A 98 -10.42 -18.53 4.52
C LYS A 98 -11.91 -18.71 4.79
N ASP A 99 -12.48 -19.81 4.32
CA ASP A 99 -13.87 -20.21 4.58
C ASP A 99 -14.92 -19.13 4.21
N ARG A 100 -14.68 -18.42 3.09
CA ARG A 100 -15.56 -17.38 2.56
C ARG A 100 -16.04 -17.75 1.17
N GLU A 101 -17.32 -17.54 0.91
CA GLU A 101 -17.87 -17.59 -0.44
C GLU A 101 -17.45 -16.34 -1.25
N GLN A 102 -17.40 -16.47 -2.58
CA GLN A 102 -17.06 -15.34 -3.46
C GLN A 102 -17.98 -14.13 -3.28
N SER A 103 -19.24 -14.36 -2.94
CA SER A 103 -20.24 -13.34 -2.67
C SER A 103 -19.94 -12.51 -1.41
N GLU A 104 -19.19 -13.06 -0.47
CA GLU A 104 -18.80 -12.42 0.79
C GLU A 104 -17.49 -11.61 0.67
N ILE A 105 -16.78 -11.73 -0.47
CA ILE A 105 -15.49 -11.09 -0.69
C ILE A 105 -15.71 -9.79 -1.46
N LEU A 106 -15.78 -8.68 -0.75
CA LEU A 106 -15.94 -7.35 -1.35
C LEU A 106 -14.58 -6.75 -1.72
N ILE A 107 -14.13 -6.98 -2.97
CA ILE A 107 -12.83 -6.54 -3.45
C ILE A 107 -12.79 -5.02 -3.59
N LEU A 108 -11.75 -4.38 -3.05
CA LEU A 108 -11.55 -2.94 -3.16
C LEU A 108 -11.20 -2.55 -4.59
N HIS A 109 -11.89 -1.50 -5.10
CA HIS A 109 -11.65 -0.96 -6.43
C HIS A 109 -12.05 0.52 -6.47
N GLY A 110 -11.11 1.39 -6.77
CA GLY A 110 -11.32 2.85 -6.80
C GLY A 110 -10.64 3.57 -5.64
N PRO A 111 -11.07 4.80 -5.31
CA PRO A 111 -10.46 5.63 -4.27
C PRO A 111 -10.54 5.01 -2.88
N TYR A 112 -9.51 5.24 -2.09
CA TYR A 112 -9.42 4.85 -0.68
C TYR A 112 -8.92 6.01 0.15
N LYS A 113 -9.52 6.22 1.33
CA LYS A 113 -9.07 7.17 2.34
C LYS A 113 -9.24 6.58 3.72
N ARG A 114 -8.25 6.83 4.57
CA ARG A 114 -8.29 6.45 5.98
C ARG A 114 -8.08 7.69 6.84
N PHE A 115 -8.91 7.81 7.84
CA PHE A 115 -8.86 8.88 8.82
C PHE A 115 -8.65 8.29 10.20
N SER A 116 -7.80 8.93 11.00
CA SER A 116 -7.65 8.66 12.42
C SER A 116 -8.03 9.92 13.18
N ASN A 117 -9.00 9.82 14.08
CA ASN A 117 -9.54 10.97 14.82
C ASN A 117 -9.96 12.14 13.92
N GLY A 118 -10.52 11.85 12.74
CA GLY A 118 -10.91 12.86 11.75
C GLY A 118 -9.78 13.42 10.88
N ASN A 119 -8.52 13.07 11.15
CA ASN A 119 -7.37 13.47 10.36
C ASN A 119 -7.08 12.41 9.28
N LEU A 120 -6.85 12.85 8.04
CA LEU A 120 -6.45 11.97 6.95
C LEU A 120 -5.05 11.41 7.22
N THR A 121 -4.92 10.07 7.25
CA THR A 121 -3.65 9.38 7.46
C THR A 121 -3.15 8.67 6.22
N ASP A 122 -4.05 8.12 5.40
CA ASP A 122 -3.68 7.42 4.18
C ASP A 122 -4.68 7.75 3.07
N GLU A 123 -4.18 7.94 1.85
CA GLU A 123 -5.01 8.00 0.66
C GLU A 123 -4.35 7.35 -0.56
N GLY A 124 -5.18 6.83 -1.44
CA GLY A 124 -4.71 6.19 -2.66
C GLY A 124 -5.83 5.58 -3.47
N PHE A 125 -5.49 4.66 -4.35
CA PHE A 125 -6.42 3.97 -5.23
C PHE A 125 -6.17 2.47 -5.20
N TYR A 126 -7.24 1.70 -5.35
CA TYR A 126 -7.17 0.26 -5.61
C TYR A 126 -7.66 -0.06 -7.02
N TYR A 127 -7.05 -1.06 -7.64
CA TYR A 127 -7.49 -1.69 -8.88
C TYR A 127 -7.62 -3.20 -8.66
N LEU A 128 -8.83 -3.73 -8.65
CA LEU A 128 -9.12 -5.16 -8.37
C LEU A 128 -8.37 -5.69 -7.13
N GLY A 129 -8.47 -4.96 -6.02
CA GLY A 129 -7.80 -5.29 -4.77
C GLY A 129 -6.33 -4.88 -4.68
N ALA A 130 -5.69 -4.49 -5.76
CA ALA A 130 -4.29 -4.11 -5.80
C ALA A 130 -4.10 -2.60 -5.62
N LYS A 131 -3.05 -2.17 -4.94
CA LYS A 131 -2.67 -0.76 -4.91
C LYS A 131 -2.38 -0.26 -6.32
N ASN A 132 -2.94 0.91 -6.68
CA ASN A 132 -2.79 1.51 -8.00
C ASN A 132 -2.62 3.03 -7.90
N GLY A 133 -1.88 3.63 -8.83
CA GLY A 133 -1.65 5.07 -8.84
C GLY A 133 -0.80 5.56 -7.65
N ARG A 134 -1.05 6.78 -7.22
CA ARG A 134 -0.33 7.44 -6.13
C ARG A 134 -0.95 7.04 -4.78
N TRP A 135 -0.10 6.68 -3.84
CA TRP A 135 -0.40 6.44 -2.44
C TRP A 135 0.36 7.40 -1.57
N GLU A 136 -0.31 8.01 -0.63
CA GLU A 136 0.24 8.99 0.29
C GLU A 136 -0.12 8.65 1.73
N LYS A 137 0.83 8.89 2.63
CA LYS A 137 0.62 8.79 4.08
C LYS A 137 0.96 10.10 4.74
N TYR A 138 0.16 10.45 5.72
CA TYR A 138 0.29 11.68 6.47
C TYR A 138 0.40 11.38 7.96
N ASP A 139 1.13 12.22 8.69
CA ASP A 139 1.15 12.20 10.14
C ASP A 139 -0.06 12.97 10.74
N ASN A 140 -0.11 13.00 12.07
CA ASN A 140 -1.17 13.72 12.79
C ASN A 140 -1.17 15.24 12.56
N ASN A 141 -0.08 15.81 12.03
CA ASN A 141 0.08 17.23 11.72
C ASN A 141 -0.19 17.53 10.24
N PHE A 142 -0.73 16.58 9.49
CA PHE A 142 -0.94 16.70 8.04
C PHE A 142 0.36 16.83 7.22
N MET A 143 1.48 16.42 7.78
CA MET A 143 2.74 16.37 7.04
C MET A 143 2.80 15.08 6.23
N LEU A 144 3.19 15.20 4.95
CA LEU A 144 3.40 14.05 4.08
C LEU A 144 4.61 13.25 4.56
N VAL A 145 4.38 12.03 5.06
CA VAL A 145 5.42 11.15 5.60
C VAL A 145 5.94 10.19 4.55
N ASP A 146 5.04 9.69 3.69
CA ASP A 146 5.40 8.70 2.67
C ASP A 146 4.60 8.92 1.39
N LYS A 147 5.24 8.68 0.25
CA LYS A 147 4.64 8.78 -1.07
C LYS A 147 5.20 7.68 -1.97
N ALA A 148 4.31 6.83 -2.48
CA ALA A 148 4.66 5.75 -3.38
C ALA A 148 3.76 5.74 -4.61
N LYS A 149 4.30 5.33 -5.76
CA LYS A 149 3.53 5.05 -6.96
C LYS A 149 3.41 3.54 -7.18
N TRP A 150 2.22 3.12 -7.56
CA TRP A 150 1.89 1.73 -7.83
C TRP A 150 1.22 1.57 -9.19
N TYR A 151 1.49 0.47 -9.83
CA TYR A 151 0.76 0.05 -11.04
C TYR A 151 0.23 -1.37 -10.83
N ARG A 152 -1.08 -1.48 -10.59
CA ARG A 152 -1.80 -2.74 -10.41
C ARG A 152 -1.12 -3.72 -9.45
N GLY A 153 -0.67 -3.21 -8.29
CA GLY A 153 -0.03 -3.99 -7.22
C GLY A 153 1.49 -4.04 -7.25
N PHE A 154 2.12 -3.53 -8.30
CA PHE A 154 3.57 -3.44 -8.41
C PHE A 154 4.04 -1.98 -8.27
N PRO A 155 5.24 -1.73 -7.73
CA PRO A 155 5.82 -0.38 -7.74
C PRO A 155 5.89 0.18 -9.16
N ALA A 156 5.38 1.39 -9.39
CA ALA A 156 5.17 1.93 -10.74
C ALA A 156 6.45 2.20 -11.53
N GLU A 157 7.58 2.35 -10.87
CA GLU A 157 8.89 2.55 -11.52
C GLU A 157 9.66 1.23 -11.68
N SER A 158 8.98 0.08 -11.46
CA SER A 158 9.60 -1.23 -11.63
C SER A 158 9.69 -1.63 -13.10
N ARG A 159 10.78 -2.30 -13.47
CA ARG A 159 10.89 -3.00 -14.73
C ARG A 159 10.30 -4.40 -14.57
N ILE A 160 9.28 -4.71 -15.36
CA ILE A 160 8.58 -5.99 -15.32
C ILE A 160 9.00 -6.80 -16.55
N ALA A 161 9.53 -7.99 -16.36
CA ALA A 161 9.74 -8.97 -17.42
C ALA A 161 8.62 -10.02 -17.40
N TYR A 162 8.31 -10.57 -18.56
CA TYR A 162 7.23 -11.54 -18.74
C TYR A 162 7.77 -12.81 -19.39
N TYR A 163 7.09 -13.94 -19.16
CA TYR A 163 7.35 -15.20 -19.86
C TYR A 163 6.75 -15.24 -21.27
N ASP A 164 5.68 -14.45 -21.47
CA ASP A 164 4.89 -14.44 -22.70
C ASP A 164 4.84 -13.05 -23.34
N SER A 165 4.69 -13.01 -24.65
CA SER A 165 4.56 -11.77 -25.41
C SER A 165 3.24 -11.03 -25.18
N ALA A 166 2.21 -11.70 -24.66
CA ALA A 166 0.93 -11.11 -24.32
C ALA A 166 0.96 -10.36 -22.95
N HIS A 167 2.10 -10.40 -22.26
CA HIS A 167 2.29 -9.78 -20.95
C HIS A 167 1.30 -10.24 -19.86
N MET A 168 0.88 -11.50 -19.94
CA MET A 168 -0.05 -12.11 -19.01
C MET A 168 0.65 -12.85 -17.86
N LYS A 169 1.86 -13.36 -18.12
CA LYS A 169 2.65 -14.13 -17.15
C LYS A 169 3.90 -13.35 -16.74
N VAL A 170 3.85 -12.72 -15.59
CA VAL A 170 5.02 -12.01 -15.04
C VAL A 170 6.11 -13.02 -14.68
N LYS A 171 7.34 -12.75 -15.12
CA LYS A 171 8.55 -13.49 -14.80
C LYS A 171 9.27 -12.88 -13.62
N GLU A 172 9.52 -11.57 -13.65
CA GLU A 172 10.18 -10.85 -12.59
C GLU A 172 9.77 -9.38 -12.53
N VAL A 173 9.87 -8.80 -11.34
CA VAL A 173 9.65 -7.38 -11.05
C VAL A 173 10.92 -6.83 -10.41
N ILE A 174 11.68 -6.07 -11.18
CA ILE A 174 12.90 -5.41 -10.73
C ILE A 174 12.51 -4.01 -10.25
N PRO A 175 12.64 -3.69 -8.95
CA PRO A 175 12.28 -2.39 -8.41
C PRO A 175 13.30 -1.33 -8.86
N ILE A 176 12.81 -0.19 -9.37
CA ILE A 176 13.64 0.95 -9.74
C ILE A 176 13.16 2.17 -8.99
N GLU A 177 14.05 2.81 -8.24
CA GLU A 177 13.80 4.06 -7.54
C GLU A 177 14.90 5.05 -7.90
N PHE A 178 14.51 6.23 -8.41
CA PHE A 178 15.45 7.27 -8.90
C PHE A 178 16.50 6.74 -9.89
N GLY A 179 16.09 5.84 -10.79
CA GLY A 179 16.98 5.26 -11.82
C GLY A 179 17.92 4.16 -11.32
N LYS A 180 17.85 3.78 -10.04
CA LYS A 180 18.68 2.72 -9.44
C LYS A 180 17.80 1.55 -9.01
N ILE A 181 18.36 0.33 -9.06
CA ILE A 181 17.66 -0.86 -8.57
C ILE A 181 17.62 -0.76 -7.05
N LYS A 182 16.42 -0.48 -6.51
CA LYS A 182 16.18 -0.33 -5.08
C LYS A 182 14.75 -0.68 -4.73
N GLY A 183 14.55 -1.43 -3.64
CA GLY A 183 13.24 -1.86 -3.17
C GLY A 183 13.06 -3.37 -3.24
N THR A 184 11.79 -3.84 -3.20
CA THR A 184 11.46 -5.25 -3.20
C THR A 184 11.53 -5.86 -4.60
N TYR A 185 12.35 -6.88 -4.76
CA TYR A 185 12.44 -7.73 -5.94
C TYR A 185 11.51 -8.92 -5.78
N LEU A 186 10.83 -9.29 -6.87
CA LEU A 186 9.96 -10.46 -6.95
C LEU A 186 10.23 -11.20 -8.25
N ALA A 187 10.44 -12.51 -8.17
CA ALA A 187 10.45 -13.39 -9.33
C ALA A 187 9.37 -14.46 -9.20
N TYR A 188 8.84 -14.90 -10.32
CA TYR A 188 7.76 -15.88 -10.39
C TYR A 188 8.16 -17.06 -11.24
N HIS A 189 7.64 -18.23 -10.90
CA HIS A 189 7.66 -19.39 -11.79
C HIS A 189 6.63 -19.20 -12.92
N GLU A 190 6.78 -19.95 -14.00
CA GLU A 190 5.85 -19.86 -15.15
C GLU A 190 4.38 -20.16 -14.79
N ASN A 191 4.14 -20.93 -13.73
CA ASN A 191 2.81 -21.21 -13.19
C ASN A 191 2.22 -20.02 -12.38
N GLY A 192 2.92 -18.87 -12.31
CA GLY A 192 2.49 -17.65 -11.63
C GLY A 192 2.76 -17.64 -10.13
N ARG A 193 3.39 -18.68 -9.57
CA ARG A 193 3.77 -18.71 -8.15
C ARG A 193 5.09 -17.98 -7.93
N LEU A 194 5.24 -17.39 -6.74
CA LEU A 194 6.47 -16.73 -6.33
C LEU A 194 7.63 -17.72 -6.34
N ALA A 195 8.74 -17.36 -7.00
CA ALA A 195 9.96 -18.15 -7.11
C ALA A 195 11.05 -17.61 -6.20
N GLU A 196 11.20 -16.29 -6.14
CA GLU A 196 12.21 -15.63 -5.31
C GLU A 196 11.69 -14.26 -4.86
N GLU A 197 12.00 -13.89 -3.63
CA GLU A 197 11.78 -12.54 -3.11
C GLU A 197 12.96 -12.06 -2.29
N GLY A 198 13.21 -10.76 -2.34
CA GLY A 198 14.26 -10.12 -1.56
C GLY A 198 14.24 -8.62 -1.71
N LYS A 199 15.32 -7.98 -1.28
CA LYS A 199 15.44 -6.52 -1.34
C LYS A 199 16.76 -6.13 -1.99
N TYR A 200 16.68 -5.14 -2.88
CA TYR A 200 17.84 -4.43 -3.41
C TYR A 200 18.01 -3.06 -2.72
N ASP A 201 19.24 -2.68 -2.50
CA ASP A 201 19.62 -1.30 -2.21
C ASP A 201 20.76 -0.91 -3.16
N ASN A 202 20.47 0.05 -4.06
CA ASN A 202 21.41 0.56 -5.06
C ASN A 202 22.07 -0.52 -5.94
N GLY A 203 21.28 -1.55 -6.33
CA GLY A 203 21.74 -2.66 -7.17
C GLY A 203 22.38 -3.83 -6.43
N ILE A 204 22.55 -3.72 -5.12
CA ILE A 204 23.13 -4.76 -4.26
C ILE A 204 22.00 -5.50 -3.53
N LYS A 205 22.07 -6.83 -3.49
CA LYS A 205 21.16 -7.66 -2.68
C LYS A 205 21.43 -7.40 -1.20
N VAL A 206 20.37 -7.06 -0.42
CA VAL A 206 20.50 -6.81 1.02
C VAL A 206 19.45 -7.58 1.80
N GLY A 207 19.74 -7.85 3.08
CA GLY A 207 18.82 -8.51 3.98
C GLY A 207 18.53 -9.96 3.62
N ARG A 208 17.34 -10.44 3.92
CA ARG A 208 16.93 -11.83 3.70
C ARG A 208 16.32 -12.01 2.32
N TRP A 209 16.79 -13.06 1.62
CA TRP A 209 16.27 -13.52 0.34
C TRP A 209 15.70 -14.91 0.48
N THR A 210 14.50 -15.10 -0.04
CA THR A 210 13.77 -16.37 0.06
C THR A 210 13.50 -16.93 -1.34
N GLU A 211 13.90 -18.15 -1.59
CA GLU A 211 13.52 -18.94 -2.77
C GLU A 211 12.40 -19.91 -2.43
N TYR A 212 11.55 -20.22 -3.40
CA TYR A 212 10.38 -21.09 -3.26
C TYR A 212 10.34 -22.18 -4.32
N TYR A 213 9.71 -23.31 -3.99
CA TYR A 213 9.46 -24.39 -4.92
C TYR A 213 8.28 -24.10 -5.85
N PRO A 214 8.34 -24.55 -7.15
CA PRO A 214 7.30 -24.22 -8.13
C PRO A 214 5.99 -24.99 -7.95
N ASN A 215 6.03 -26.22 -7.47
CA ASN A 215 4.97 -27.23 -7.63
C ASN A 215 4.26 -27.65 -6.36
N THR A 216 4.18 -26.79 -5.35
CA THR A 216 3.55 -27.15 -4.09
C THR A 216 2.15 -26.55 -3.97
N VAL A 217 1.18 -27.31 -3.44
CA VAL A 217 -0.15 -26.80 -3.10
C VAL A 217 -0.05 -25.66 -2.08
N ARG A 218 0.89 -25.79 -1.16
CA ARG A 218 1.34 -24.72 -0.26
C ARG A 218 2.66 -24.17 -0.81
N GLN A 219 2.88 -22.87 -0.69
CA GLN A 219 4.12 -22.23 -1.10
C GLN A 219 5.24 -22.59 -0.09
N PHE A 220 5.95 -23.68 -0.35
CA PHE A 220 7.07 -24.08 0.49
C PHE A 220 8.32 -23.30 0.13
N ARG A 221 9.02 -22.82 1.16
CA ARG A 221 10.35 -22.26 1.02
C ARG A 221 11.31 -23.34 0.57
N LYS A 222 12.23 -22.98 -0.32
CA LYS A 222 13.34 -23.80 -0.75
C LYS A 222 14.62 -23.43 -0.02
N LYS A 223 14.88 -22.12 0.06
CA LYS A 223 16.13 -21.60 0.61
C LYS A 223 15.92 -20.20 1.21
N LEU A 224 16.58 -19.95 2.31
CA LEU A 224 16.66 -18.63 2.94
C LEU A 224 18.14 -18.23 3.02
N THR A 225 18.48 -17.14 2.36
CA THR A 225 19.86 -16.60 2.31
C THR A 225 19.89 -15.24 2.99
N GLN A 226 20.89 -14.98 3.82
CA GLN A 226 21.20 -13.68 4.37
C GLN A 226 22.28 -13.04 3.51
N TYR A 227 21.98 -11.87 2.99
CA TYR A 227 22.91 -10.93 2.39
C TYR A 227 23.27 -9.85 3.43
N PRO A 228 24.27 -9.00 3.19
CA PRO A 228 24.56 -7.85 4.05
C PRO A 228 23.30 -7.11 4.45
N HIS A 229 23.27 -6.57 5.65
CA HIS A 229 22.07 -5.90 6.16
C HIS A 229 21.74 -4.64 5.33
N ASP A 230 22.79 -3.94 4.93
CA ASP A 230 22.72 -2.78 4.04
C ASP A 230 23.92 -2.76 3.06
N ARG A 231 23.92 -1.81 2.15
CA ARG A 231 24.96 -1.66 1.11
C ARG A 231 26.33 -1.19 1.63
N TRP A 232 26.40 -0.77 2.88
CA TRP A 232 27.62 -0.20 3.49
C TRP A 232 28.42 -1.23 4.25
N GLU A 233 27.85 -2.42 4.48
CA GLU A 233 28.58 -3.55 5.08
C GLU A 233 29.54 -4.18 4.04
N GLU A 234 30.73 -3.60 3.92
CA GLU A 234 31.76 -4.10 3.03
C GLU A 234 32.40 -5.39 3.60
N GLY A 235 32.67 -6.35 2.73
CA GLY A 235 33.36 -7.59 3.10
C GLY A 235 32.48 -8.65 3.78
N VAL A 236 31.20 -8.41 3.97
CA VAL A 236 30.27 -9.41 4.48
C VAL A 236 29.77 -10.31 3.34
N GLU A 237 30.17 -11.58 3.36
CA GLU A 237 29.69 -12.56 2.41
C GLU A 237 28.25 -13.02 2.76
N SER A 238 27.45 -13.27 1.72
CA SER A 238 26.12 -13.87 1.92
C SER A 238 26.25 -15.31 2.39
N TYR A 239 25.34 -15.73 3.26
CA TYR A 239 25.30 -17.10 3.77
C TYR A 239 23.88 -17.66 3.81
N VAL A 240 23.77 -18.98 3.70
CA VAL A 240 22.50 -19.69 3.81
C VAL A 240 22.11 -19.80 5.28
N ILE A 241 20.88 -19.38 5.60
CA ILE A 241 20.30 -19.54 6.94
C ILE A 241 19.66 -20.91 7.07
N SER A 242 18.82 -21.29 6.08
CA SER A 242 18.06 -22.55 6.12
C SER A 242 17.69 -23.02 4.71
N GLU A 243 17.58 -24.34 4.55
CA GLU A 243 17.08 -24.98 3.33
C GLU A 243 15.99 -26.00 3.69
N TRP A 244 15.06 -26.21 2.77
CA TRP A 244 13.95 -27.14 2.90
C TRP A 244 13.82 -27.99 1.64
N ASP A 245 13.25 -29.19 1.77
CA ASP A 245 12.86 -30.03 0.65
C ASP A 245 11.49 -29.60 0.06
N GLU A 246 11.09 -30.23 -1.04
CA GLU A 246 9.81 -29.97 -1.72
C GLU A 246 8.57 -30.30 -0.87
N LYS A 247 8.73 -31.05 0.23
CA LYS A 247 7.69 -31.39 1.19
C LYS A 247 7.62 -30.40 2.35
N GLY A 248 8.55 -29.41 2.36
CA GLY A 248 8.63 -28.39 3.39
C GLY A 248 9.36 -28.84 4.66
N LYS A 249 10.05 -29.99 4.61
CA LYS A 249 10.91 -30.45 5.71
C LYS A 249 12.25 -29.74 5.63
N MET A 250 12.70 -29.19 6.76
CA MET A 250 14.00 -28.54 6.87
C MET A 250 15.13 -29.55 6.67
N THR A 251 16.03 -29.25 5.73
CA THR A 251 17.20 -30.10 5.37
C THR A 251 18.50 -29.50 5.90
N TYR A 252 18.53 -28.18 6.08
CA TYR A 252 19.68 -27.48 6.62
C TYR A 252 19.22 -26.28 7.46
N GLU A 253 19.88 -26.06 8.60
CA GLU A 253 19.78 -24.87 9.42
C GLU A 253 21.18 -24.48 9.91
N ARG A 254 21.54 -23.20 9.68
CA ARG A 254 22.82 -22.69 10.16
C ARG A 254 22.82 -22.67 11.69
N PRO A 255 23.88 -23.23 12.34
CA PRO A 255 24.01 -23.13 13.79
C PRO A 255 24.02 -21.67 14.26
N LYS A 256 23.24 -21.38 15.31
CA LYS A 256 23.31 -20.07 15.95
C LYS A 256 24.66 -19.94 16.65
N GLU A 257 25.43 -18.91 16.32
CA GLU A 257 26.60 -18.56 17.09
C GLU A 257 26.14 -18.27 18.53
N LYS A 258 26.69 -19.03 19.49
CA LYS A 258 26.46 -18.73 20.91
C LYS A 258 27.10 -17.37 21.18
N THR A 259 26.31 -16.38 21.53
CA THR A 259 26.81 -15.13 22.11
C THR A 259 27.52 -15.53 23.39
N ILE A 260 28.85 -15.48 23.40
CA ILE A 260 29.64 -15.60 24.64
C ILE A 260 29.34 -14.31 25.39
N THR A 261 28.42 -14.36 26.33
CA THR A 261 28.29 -13.34 27.36
C THR A 261 29.56 -13.43 28.17
N GLU A 262 30.41 -12.41 28.11
CA GLU A 262 31.48 -12.18 29.06
C GLU A 262 30.83 -11.85 30.44
N GLU A 263 30.44 -12.88 31.15
CA GLU A 263 30.25 -12.87 32.58
C GLU A 263 31.24 -13.87 33.14
N GLU A 264 32.41 -13.33 33.55
CA GLU A 264 33.24 -13.85 34.67
C GLU A 264 34.58 -13.12 34.66
N SER A 265 34.63 -11.95 35.28
CA SER A 265 35.85 -11.45 35.87
C SER A 265 35.52 -10.56 37.06
N ASP A 266 35.09 -11.19 38.17
CA ASP A 266 35.27 -10.68 39.49
C ASP A 266 35.49 -11.87 40.40
N ASN A 267 36.77 -12.13 40.67
CA ASN A 267 37.32 -12.74 41.87
C ASN A 267 38.75 -12.20 42.11
#